data_3d34326a74f77dc5132f46fe0e8c6255
#
_entry.id   3d34326a74f77dc5132f46fe0e8c6255
#
_cell.length_a   1.000
_cell.length_b   1.000
_cell.length_c   1.000
_cell.angle_alpha   90.00
_cell.angle_beta   90.00
_cell.angle_gamma   90.00
#
_symmetry.space_group_name_H-M   'P 1'
#
loop_
_entity.id
_entity.type
_entity.pdbx_description
1 polymer ?
#
loop_
_entity_poly.entity_id
_entity_poly.type
_entity_poly.pdbx_seq_one_letter_code
_entity_poly.pdbx_strand_id
1 'polypeptide(L)'
;MAALNDFETTLKEVVQAKRLSASKMTKLTEIALKSMEHDTKLVTILYRTHKSLPAAAKVSSLYAFDALSRAARNQVTKRGITGDINSEQGNAATFLLKVEGVLDGLFQDMIAANNPETKVRLSYLVVNLTCSFHGVSDLVLLAQSHLP
;
A
#
# COMPACT_ATOMS: atom_id res chain seq x y z
N MET A 1 -16.11 -1.54 -12.81
CA MET A 1 -15.04 -1.00 -13.69
C MET A 1 -14.83 0.49 -13.55
N ALA A 2 -15.90 1.29 -13.47
CA ALA A 2 -15.78 2.74 -13.23
C ALA A 2 -15.03 3.05 -11.93
N ALA A 3 -15.31 2.30 -10.86
CA ALA A 3 -14.64 2.51 -9.56
C ALA A 3 -13.13 2.28 -9.63
N LEU A 4 -12.68 1.30 -10.42
CA LEU A 4 -11.24 1.03 -10.60
C LEU A 4 -10.57 2.12 -11.42
N ASN A 5 -11.25 2.67 -12.42
CA ASN A 5 -10.74 3.81 -13.19
C ASN A 5 -10.62 5.04 -12.31
N ASP A 6 -11.62 5.29 -11.45
CA ASP A 6 -11.60 6.39 -10.48
C ASP A 6 -10.45 6.20 -9.48
N PHE A 7 -10.24 4.98 -9.03
CA PHE A 7 -9.13 4.66 -8.13
C PHE A 7 -7.79 4.98 -8.77
N GLU A 8 -7.57 4.52 -9.99
CA GLU A 8 -6.31 4.76 -10.71
C GLU A 8 -6.09 6.25 -10.95
N THR A 9 -7.12 6.97 -11.40
CA THR A 9 -7.04 8.41 -11.66
C THR A 9 -6.72 9.17 -10.38
N THR A 10 -7.42 8.87 -9.29
CA THR A 10 -7.20 9.52 -8.00
C THR A 10 -5.82 9.19 -7.45
N LEU A 11 -5.36 7.95 -7.60
CA LEU A 11 -4.03 7.55 -7.19
C LEU A 11 -2.95 8.37 -7.92
N LYS A 12 -3.08 8.51 -9.23
CA LYS A 12 -2.13 9.31 -10.02
C LYS A 12 -2.12 10.77 -9.58
N GLU A 13 -3.29 11.34 -9.29
CA GLU A 13 -3.38 12.70 -8.77
C GLU A 13 -2.66 12.85 -7.43
N VAL A 14 -2.83 11.87 -6.53
CA VAL A 14 -2.19 11.88 -5.20
C VAL A 14 -0.68 11.82 -5.33
N VAL A 15 -0.16 10.87 -6.12
CA VAL A 15 1.29 10.61 -6.16
C VAL A 15 2.06 11.60 -7.01
N GLN A 16 1.40 12.26 -7.96
CA GLN A 16 2.04 13.26 -8.83
C GLN A 16 1.93 14.69 -8.28
N ALA A 17 1.14 14.91 -7.23
CA ALA A 17 1.00 16.21 -6.62
C ALA A 17 2.29 16.62 -5.91
N LYS A 18 2.62 17.92 -5.93
CA LYS A 18 3.79 18.45 -5.23
C LYS A 18 3.68 18.27 -3.73
N ARG A 19 2.45 18.29 -3.19
CA ARG A 19 2.17 18.10 -1.76
C ARG A 19 1.07 17.06 -1.62
N LEU A 20 1.18 16.24 -0.57
CA LEU A 20 0.12 15.30 -0.23
C LEU A 20 -1.14 16.06 0.19
N SER A 21 -2.26 15.70 -0.43
CA SER A 21 -3.56 16.27 -0.08
C SER A 21 -4.30 15.26 0.79
N ALA A 22 -4.62 15.65 2.02
CA ALA A 22 -5.38 14.79 2.94
C ALA A 22 -6.76 14.45 2.37
N SER A 23 -7.41 15.40 1.71
CA SER A 23 -8.74 15.18 1.13
C SER A 23 -8.70 14.19 -0.04
N LYS A 24 -7.68 14.29 -0.90
CA LYS A 24 -7.49 13.34 -2.00
C LYS A 24 -7.13 11.95 -1.49
N MET A 25 -6.31 11.86 -0.45
CA MET A 25 -5.96 10.59 0.18
C MET A 25 -7.20 9.94 0.80
N THR A 26 -8.05 10.72 1.46
CA THR A 26 -9.31 10.23 2.01
C THR A 26 -10.22 9.69 0.91
N LYS A 27 -10.34 10.44 -0.20
CA LYS A 27 -11.13 10.01 -1.35
C LYS A 27 -10.60 8.68 -1.92
N LEU A 28 -9.28 8.58 -2.09
CA LEU A 28 -8.63 7.36 -2.57
C LEU A 28 -8.97 6.17 -1.67
N THR A 29 -8.86 6.35 -0.36
CA THR A 29 -9.17 5.34 0.63
C THR A 29 -10.63 4.89 0.54
N GLU A 30 -11.57 5.83 0.43
CA GLU A 30 -12.98 5.52 0.30
C GLU A 30 -13.27 4.70 -0.96
N ILE A 31 -12.70 5.09 -2.09
CA ILE A 31 -12.86 4.34 -3.34
C ILE A 31 -12.33 2.91 -3.18
N ALA A 32 -11.15 2.76 -2.58
CA ALA A 32 -10.55 1.45 -2.37
C ALA A 32 -11.41 0.57 -1.46
N LEU A 33 -11.90 1.11 -0.35
CA LEU A 33 -12.73 0.35 0.59
C LEU A 33 -14.03 -0.14 -0.05
N LYS A 34 -14.60 0.63 -0.96
CA LYS A 34 -15.80 0.23 -1.70
C LYS A 34 -15.52 -0.80 -2.79
N SER A 35 -14.27 -0.98 -3.16
CA SER A 35 -13.84 -1.84 -4.27
C SER A 35 -13.00 -3.03 -3.80
N MET A 36 -13.04 -3.40 -2.53
CA MET A 36 -12.22 -4.48 -1.97
C MET A 36 -12.50 -5.85 -2.59
N GLU A 37 -13.66 -6.05 -3.20
CA GLU A 37 -13.95 -7.25 -3.97
C GLU A 37 -12.98 -7.44 -5.14
N HIS A 38 -12.38 -6.35 -5.61
CA HIS A 38 -11.39 -6.33 -6.68
C HIS A 38 -9.97 -6.10 -6.14
N ASP A 39 -9.67 -6.67 -5.00
CA ASP A 39 -8.41 -6.47 -4.28
C ASP A 39 -7.16 -6.71 -5.12
N THR A 40 -7.15 -7.76 -5.94
CA THR A 40 -6.03 -8.05 -6.83
C THR A 40 -5.77 -6.90 -7.79
N LYS A 41 -6.83 -6.34 -8.37
CA LYS A 41 -6.70 -5.21 -9.29
C LYS A 41 -6.23 -3.95 -8.58
N LEU A 42 -6.73 -3.70 -7.36
CA LEU A 42 -6.29 -2.57 -6.55
C LEU A 42 -4.78 -2.64 -6.27
N VAL A 43 -4.30 -3.79 -5.82
CA VAL A 43 -2.88 -3.99 -5.51
C VAL A 43 -2.04 -3.90 -6.79
N THR A 44 -2.52 -4.45 -7.89
CA THR A 44 -1.82 -4.37 -9.17
C THR A 44 -1.66 -2.92 -9.64
N ILE A 45 -2.72 -2.12 -9.53
CA ILE A 45 -2.69 -0.69 -9.90
C ILE A 45 -1.70 0.06 -9.01
N LEU A 46 -1.77 -0.17 -7.70
CA LEU A 46 -0.86 0.45 -6.72
C LEU A 46 0.60 0.14 -7.05
N TYR A 47 0.91 -1.13 -7.24
CA TYR A 47 2.29 -1.58 -7.46
C TYR A 47 2.83 -1.09 -8.82
N ARG A 48 2.03 -1.22 -9.87
CA ARG A 48 2.41 -0.76 -11.21
C ARG A 48 2.66 0.74 -11.23
N THR A 49 1.76 1.52 -10.61
CA THR A 49 1.91 2.97 -10.52
C THR A 49 3.17 3.32 -9.75
N HIS A 50 3.41 2.66 -8.61
CA HIS A 50 4.62 2.87 -7.81
C HIS A 50 5.89 2.67 -8.64
N LYS A 51 5.97 1.57 -9.39
CA LYS A 51 7.15 1.26 -10.18
C LYS A 51 7.40 2.25 -11.31
N SER A 52 6.35 2.87 -11.82
CA SER A 52 6.46 3.83 -12.92
C SER A 52 6.89 5.23 -12.48
N LEU A 53 6.89 5.52 -11.18
CA LEU A 53 7.16 6.85 -10.65
C LEU A 53 8.65 7.14 -10.54
N PRO A 54 9.06 8.42 -10.68
CA PRO A 54 10.42 8.82 -10.33
C PRO A 54 10.62 8.70 -8.81
N ALA A 55 11.89 8.62 -8.38
CA ALA A 55 12.27 8.37 -6.99
C ALA A 55 11.57 9.32 -6.00
N ALA A 56 11.49 10.61 -6.33
CA ALA A 56 10.86 11.60 -5.45
C ALA A 56 9.37 11.33 -5.23
N ALA A 57 8.66 10.88 -6.28
CA ALA A 57 7.23 10.60 -6.19
C ALA A 57 6.92 9.26 -5.52
N LYS A 58 7.89 8.37 -5.42
CA LYS A 58 7.70 7.06 -4.76
C LYS A 58 7.41 7.20 -3.27
N VAL A 59 7.87 8.27 -2.63
CA VAL A 59 7.52 8.57 -1.23
C VAL A 59 6.00 8.73 -1.09
N SER A 60 5.37 9.50 -1.97
CA SER A 60 3.92 9.69 -1.97
C SER A 60 3.18 8.37 -2.21
N SER A 61 3.71 7.52 -3.08
CA SER A 61 3.15 6.18 -3.31
C SER A 61 3.19 5.31 -2.03
N LEU A 62 4.28 5.38 -1.27
CA LEU A 62 4.37 4.67 0.01
C LEU A 62 3.33 5.17 1.00
N TYR A 63 3.07 6.47 1.04
CA TYR A 63 2.00 7.03 1.86
C TYR A 63 0.64 6.47 1.47
N ALA A 64 0.39 6.31 0.16
CA ALA A 64 -0.85 5.72 -0.31
C ALA A 64 -0.99 4.26 0.14
N PHE A 65 0.06 3.45 -0.01
CA PHE A 65 0.07 2.07 0.50
C PHE A 65 -0.24 2.03 1.99
N ASP A 66 0.41 2.89 2.77
CA ASP A 66 0.22 2.93 4.22
C ASP A 66 -1.22 3.34 4.59
N ALA A 67 -1.74 4.39 3.98
CA ALA A 67 -3.09 4.87 4.27
C ALA A 67 -4.15 3.80 3.94
N LEU A 68 -4.02 3.15 2.78
CA LEU A 68 -4.95 2.10 2.37
C LEU A 68 -4.86 0.88 3.27
N SER A 69 -3.66 0.50 3.68
CA SER A 69 -3.45 -0.63 4.58
C SER A 69 -4.03 -0.39 5.96
N ARG A 70 -3.86 0.82 6.51
CA ARG A 70 -4.47 1.19 7.79
C ARG A 70 -5.99 1.17 7.72
N ALA A 71 -6.56 1.70 6.65
CA ALA A 71 -8.01 1.73 6.46
C ALA A 71 -8.57 0.31 6.34
N ALA A 72 -7.90 -0.56 5.59
CA ALA A 72 -8.29 -1.96 5.45
C ALA A 72 -8.21 -2.69 6.78
N ARG A 73 -7.16 -2.46 7.56
CA ARG A 73 -7.00 -3.07 8.89
C ARG A 73 -8.10 -2.62 9.83
N ASN A 74 -8.44 -1.33 9.83
CA ASN A 74 -9.55 -0.81 10.64
C ASN A 74 -10.86 -1.51 10.29
N GLN A 75 -11.12 -1.73 9.01
CA GLN A 75 -12.33 -2.41 8.56
C GLN A 75 -12.34 -3.87 9.01
N VAL A 76 -11.21 -4.56 8.91
CA VAL A 76 -11.06 -5.94 9.38
C VAL A 76 -11.36 -6.02 10.87
N THR A 77 -10.77 -5.13 11.67
CA THR A 77 -10.96 -5.11 13.11
C THR A 77 -12.42 -4.83 13.50
N LYS A 78 -13.02 -3.81 12.89
CA LYS A 78 -14.41 -3.40 13.23
C LYS A 78 -15.44 -4.43 12.82
N ARG A 79 -15.25 -5.12 11.70
CA ARG A 79 -16.24 -6.03 11.14
C ARG A 79 -15.92 -7.50 11.37
N GLY A 80 -14.76 -7.82 11.98
CA GLY A 80 -14.34 -9.19 12.20
C GLY A 80 -14.17 -9.98 10.92
N ILE A 81 -13.67 -9.33 9.86
CA ILE A 81 -13.49 -9.95 8.55
C ILE A 81 -12.29 -10.92 8.58
N THR A 82 -12.47 -12.11 8.02
CA THR A 82 -11.38 -13.06 7.80
C THR A 82 -11.09 -13.18 6.31
N GLY A 83 -9.82 -13.41 5.97
CA GLY A 83 -9.39 -13.49 4.58
C GLY A 83 -8.95 -14.88 4.18
N ASP A 84 -9.45 -15.34 3.04
CA ASP A 84 -8.96 -16.53 2.36
C ASP A 84 -8.41 -16.08 1.01
N ILE A 85 -7.08 -16.20 0.84
CA ILE A 85 -6.39 -15.74 -0.37
C ILE A 85 -6.87 -16.50 -1.62
N ASN A 86 -7.45 -17.67 -1.44
CA ASN A 86 -7.97 -18.49 -2.53
C ASN A 86 -9.42 -18.16 -2.87
N SER A 87 -10.06 -17.24 -2.13
CA SER A 87 -11.42 -16.81 -2.41
C SER A 87 -11.48 -16.04 -3.74
N GLU A 88 -12.51 -16.32 -4.53
CA GLU A 88 -12.73 -15.60 -5.80
C GLU A 88 -13.04 -14.13 -5.58
N GLN A 89 -13.72 -13.81 -4.49
CA GLN A 89 -14.09 -12.45 -4.14
C GLN A 89 -13.22 -11.94 -3.00
N GLY A 90 -12.58 -10.79 -3.22
CA GLY A 90 -11.71 -10.17 -2.23
C GLY A 90 -12.47 -9.41 -1.16
N ASN A 91 -11.75 -9.10 -0.08
CA ASN A 91 -12.22 -8.22 0.99
C ASN A 91 -11.02 -7.47 1.59
N ALA A 92 -11.25 -6.69 2.65
CA ALA A 92 -10.17 -5.92 3.27
C ALA A 92 -9.05 -6.82 3.81
N ALA A 93 -9.37 -8.00 4.33
CA ALA A 93 -8.37 -8.94 4.84
C ALA A 93 -7.51 -9.52 3.71
N THR A 94 -8.13 -9.94 2.61
CA THR A 94 -7.38 -10.45 1.45
C THR A 94 -6.56 -9.35 0.77
N PHE A 95 -7.06 -8.12 0.76
CA PHE A 95 -6.29 -6.97 0.29
C PHE A 95 -4.98 -6.82 1.07
N LEU A 96 -5.04 -6.89 2.41
CA LEU A 96 -3.85 -6.82 3.25
C LEU A 96 -2.86 -7.93 2.95
N LEU A 97 -3.35 -9.17 2.76
CA LEU A 97 -2.49 -10.31 2.40
C LEU A 97 -1.78 -10.08 1.07
N LYS A 98 -2.46 -9.50 0.10
CA LYS A 98 -1.88 -9.22 -1.21
C LYS A 98 -0.89 -8.05 -1.17
N VAL A 99 -1.14 -7.04 -0.33
CA VAL A 99 -0.16 -5.97 -0.08
C VAL A 99 1.11 -6.56 0.52
N GLU A 100 0.96 -7.46 1.51
CA GLU A 100 2.11 -8.16 2.09
C GLU A 100 2.93 -8.87 1.03
N GLY A 101 2.26 -9.51 0.06
CA GLY A 101 2.92 -10.23 -1.01
C GLY A 101 3.77 -9.37 -1.94
N VAL A 102 3.51 -8.05 -2.01
CA VAL A 102 4.31 -7.14 -2.85
C VAL A 102 5.33 -6.32 -2.06
N LEU A 103 5.39 -6.47 -0.73
CA LEU A 103 6.31 -5.69 0.11
C LEU A 103 7.77 -5.90 -0.27
N ASP A 104 8.17 -7.12 -0.56
CA ASP A 104 9.55 -7.40 -0.97
C ASP A 104 9.91 -6.65 -2.24
N GLY A 105 9.04 -6.65 -3.23
CA GLY A 105 9.22 -5.88 -4.46
C GLY A 105 9.31 -4.39 -4.21
N LEU A 106 8.50 -3.85 -3.29
CA LEU A 106 8.58 -2.45 -2.90
C LEU A 106 9.93 -2.13 -2.26
N PHE A 107 10.43 -3.00 -1.39
CA PHE A 107 11.76 -2.84 -0.78
C PHE A 107 12.84 -2.76 -1.82
N GLN A 108 12.87 -3.72 -2.75
CA GLN A 108 13.88 -3.77 -3.79
C GLN A 108 13.85 -2.52 -4.65
N ASP A 109 12.66 -2.08 -5.01
CA ASP A 109 12.47 -0.88 -5.84
C ASP A 109 12.95 0.39 -5.12
N MET A 110 12.67 0.51 -3.83
CA MET A 110 13.07 1.68 -3.04
C MET A 110 14.57 1.71 -2.77
N ILE A 111 15.18 0.55 -2.57
CA ILE A 111 16.63 0.44 -2.41
C ILE A 111 17.32 0.88 -3.71
N ALA A 112 16.81 0.43 -4.84
CA ALA A 112 17.34 0.81 -6.15
C ALA A 112 17.22 2.31 -6.40
N ALA A 113 16.20 2.96 -5.89
CA ALA A 113 16.01 4.42 -6.01
C ALA A 113 17.03 5.23 -5.20
N ASN A 114 17.64 4.62 -4.19
CA ASN A 114 18.72 5.20 -3.38
C ASN A 114 18.44 6.59 -2.82
N ASN A 115 17.22 6.82 -2.35
CA ASN A 115 16.81 8.08 -1.72
C ASN A 115 16.74 7.88 -0.21
N PRO A 116 17.50 8.64 0.62
CA PRO A 116 17.50 8.47 2.08
C PRO A 116 16.12 8.65 2.71
N GLU A 117 15.31 9.60 2.21
CA GLU A 117 13.97 9.84 2.72
C GLU A 117 13.07 8.63 2.49
N THR A 118 13.18 7.99 1.32
CA THR A 118 12.36 6.80 1.01
C THR A 118 12.72 5.63 1.90
N LYS A 119 14.00 5.48 2.28
CA LYS A 119 14.43 4.42 3.20
C LYS A 119 13.77 4.56 4.57
N VAL A 120 13.73 5.77 5.11
CA VAL A 120 13.10 6.04 6.40
C VAL A 120 11.59 5.76 6.32
N ARG A 121 10.93 6.26 5.28
CA ARG A 121 9.48 6.05 5.08
C ARG A 121 9.14 4.59 4.90
N LEU A 122 9.97 3.87 4.16
CA LEU A 122 9.78 2.43 3.96
C LEU A 122 9.84 1.67 5.29
N SER A 123 10.76 2.05 6.18
CA SER A 123 10.85 1.46 7.51
C SER A 123 9.58 1.66 8.31
N TYR A 124 9.01 2.87 8.32
CA TYR A 124 7.75 3.15 8.98
C TYR A 124 6.60 2.33 8.39
N LEU A 125 6.53 2.24 7.07
CA LEU A 125 5.50 1.46 6.39
C LEU A 125 5.59 -0.01 6.79
N VAL A 126 6.79 -0.57 6.80
CA VAL A 126 7.01 -1.97 7.16
C VAL A 126 6.58 -2.22 8.61
N VAL A 127 6.99 -1.34 9.54
CA VAL A 127 6.60 -1.48 10.95
C VAL A 127 5.08 -1.44 11.08
N ASN A 128 4.41 -0.50 10.43
CA ASN A 128 2.96 -0.39 10.48
C ASN A 128 2.27 -1.62 9.91
N LEU A 129 2.76 -2.14 8.79
CA LEU A 129 2.19 -3.33 8.17
C LEU A 129 2.47 -4.59 8.98
N THR A 130 3.68 -4.72 9.53
CA THR A 130 4.05 -5.91 10.30
C THR A 130 3.30 -6.01 11.63
N CYS A 131 2.88 -4.89 12.19
CA CYS A 131 1.99 -4.90 13.35
C CYS A 131 0.63 -5.56 13.03
N SER A 132 0.27 -5.63 11.75
CA SER A 132 -0.98 -6.22 11.29
C SER A 132 -0.84 -7.68 10.87
N PHE A 133 0.38 -8.12 10.60
CA PHE A 133 0.66 -9.47 10.08
C PHE A 133 1.58 -10.20 11.04
N HIS A 134 1.13 -11.33 11.55
CA HIS A 134 1.97 -12.19 12.39
C HIS A 134 3.02 -12.89 11.51
N GLY A 135 4.28 -12.85 11.95
CA GLY A 135 5.34 -13.61 11.29
C GLY A 135 6.14 -12.89 10.21
N VAL A 136 6.06 -11.55 10.13
CA VAL A 136 6.81 -10.77 9.14
C VAL A 136 8.09 -10.17 9.74
N SER A 137 8.68 -10.84 10.72
CA SER A 137 9.90 -10.39 11.39
C SER A 137 11.08 -10.21 10.44
N ASP A 138 11.17 -11.06 9.41
CA ASP A 138 12.26 -11.00 8.43
C ASP A 138 12.25 -9.69 7.63
N LEU A 139 11.06 -9.18 7.30
CA LEU A 139 10.94 -7.90 6.59
C LEU A 139 11.36 -6.73 7.47
N VAL A 140 11.06 -6.78 8.78
CA VAL A 140 11.49 -5.77 9.73
C VAL A 140 13.03 -5.76 9.82
N LEU A 141 13.64 -6.94 9.92
CA LEU A 141 15.09 -7.07 9.95
C LEU A 141 15.73 -6.54 8.66
N LEU A 142 15.13 -6.87 7.51
CA LEU A 142 15.61 -6.37 6.22
C LEU A 142 15.56 -4.84 6.16
N ALA A 143 14.47 -4.23 6.62
CA ALA A 143 14.33 -2.78 6.67
C ALA A 143 15.39 -2.15 7.55
N GLN A 144 15.64 -2.72 8.74
CA GLN A 144 16.62 -2.21 9.68
C GLN A 144 18.04 -2.32 9.12
N SER A 145 18.35 -3.38 8.37
CA SER A 145 19.68 -3.57 7.78
C SER A 145 20.02 -2.55 6.70
N HIS A 146 19.01 -1.89 6.13
CA HIS A 146 19.19 -0.88 5.09
C HIS A 146 19.09 0.56 5.60
N LEU A 147 18.88 0.75 6.91
CA LEU A 147 18.91 2.08 7.52
C LEU A 147 20.36 2.54 7.72
N PRO A 148 20.65 3.83 7.50
CA PRO A 148 21.97 4.37 7.75
C PRO A 148 22.31 4.38 9.24
#